data_22d0943cea52ac559d97f89bcae3326b
#
_entry.id   22d0943cea52ac559d97f89bcae3326b
#
_cell.length_a   1.000
_cell.length_b   1.000
_cell.length_c   1.000
_cell.angle_alpha   90.00
_cell.angle_beta   90.00
_cell.angle_gamma   90.00
#
_symmetry.space_group_name_H-M   'P 1'
#
loop_
_entity.id
_entity.type
_entity.pdbx_description
1 polymer ?
#
loop_
_entity_poly.entity_id
_entity_poly.type
_entity_poly.pdbx_seq_one_letter_code
_entity_poly.pdbx_strand_id
1 'polypeptide(L)'
;MDRSGFDSRWLSELKAKNDIVSVIGGYMPLTRKGKNFWGLCPFHHEKTSSFAVNAIEQYYHCFGCNASGDVIRFVMEMENLDFIDAIKLLADKCGMTMPEYKADENFVKQKKHRERLLALTKAAARHYYANIRTDAGTAALKYLRGRGIDDVTTVKFGLGISLGFEELITDLKKQGFTEKEMLDAGVAVKSNKNGRIYDALFNRLIVPIINGFGDVIAFGGRVLEKTTFAKYKNTGDTLLFNKSENLYNLNLLKKVKQVCGLKYVIMVEGYMDVISMVQAGVENVVASMGTSLTVQQARLIKRYTDTVYISYDGDAAGQKATVRGLDILKAEGLEVMVLKLPEGLDPDEVIRDKGIGAYYRLIDEALPLTEYKLKLAEHGLKDNADSKAKYVNRALTVLASLDTDTERETYLKIVKDKSGVSIDTLKRELFNKTNEVKSLDTFTLDIDETASVDENYEDVDPKYYLYARQVLGALVCGKLIEGEELTPYFKDATHKALYEYVLAKRAGNAVFSVSDVCSEFPDNDEITKIISVSVDEKNGEETLSFNLSKLKEHYLVAEKDALVKEIGAETDPDRKKILMNRLKSLVACKR
;
A
#
# COMPACT_ATOMS: atom_id res chain seq x y z
N MET A 1 25.46 16.18 -11.48
CA MET A 1 24.10 16.71 -11.28
C MET A 1 23.26 15.53 -10.89
N ASP A 2 22.57 15.64 -9.77
CA ASP A 2 21.65 14.63 -9.32
C ASP A 2 20.36 14.68 -10.19
N ARG A 3 19.47 13.65 -10.08
CA ARG A 3 18.19 13.58 -10.84
C ARG A 3 17.27 14.80 -10.64
N SER A 4 17.51 15.59 -9.58
CA SER A 4 16.78 16.83 -9.30
C SER A 4 17.21 18.02 -10.17
N GLY A 5 18.34 17.92 -10.88
CA GLY A 5 18.91 19.01 -11.70
C GLY A 5 19.66 20.08 -10.90
N PHE A 6 19.82 19.90 -9.59
CA PHE A 6 20.62 20.77 -8.74
C PHE A 6 22.06 20.28 -8.61
N ASP A 7 22.98 21.21 -8.32
CA ASP A 7 24.34 20.84 -7.95
C ASP A 7 24.32 20.09 -6.59
N SER A 8 24.87 18.89 -6.57
CA SER A 8 24.96 18.06 -5.37
C SER A 8 25.67 18.77 -4.21
N ARG A 9 26.64 19.63 -4.50
CA ARG A 9 27.33 20.45 -3.48
C ARG A 9 26.40 21.47 -2.85
N TRP A 10 25.57 22.13 -3.68
CA TRP A 10 24.61 23.11 -3.20
C TRP A 10 23.54 22.45 -2.32
N LEU A 11 23.03 21.27 -2.74
CA LEU A 11 22.07 20.50 -1.93
C LEU A 11 22.68 20.03 -0.60
N SER A 12 23.93 19.58 -0.61
CA SER A 12 24.65 19.21 0.61
C SER A 12 24.83 20.39 1.56
N GLU A 13 25.16 21.57 1.00
CA GLU A 13 25.26 22.82 1.79
C GLU A 13 23.91 23.24 2.36
N LEU A 14 22.82 23.14 1.57
CA LEU A 14 21.48 23.42 2.03
C LEU A 14 21.09 22.53 3.22
N LYS A 15 21.34 21.22 3.11
CA LYS A 15 21.09 20.26 4.19
C LYS A 15 21.94 20.58 5.43
N ALA A 16 23.21 20.87 5.24
CA ALA A 16 24.14 21.21 6.34
C ALA A 16 23.74 22.48 7.09
N LYS A 17 23.17 23.48 6.41
CA LYS A 17 22.67 24.72 7.01
C LYS A 17 21.29 24.57 7.67
N ASN A 18 20.55 23.52 7.34
CA ASN A 18 19.23 23.21 7.89
C ASN A 18 19.30 21.94 8.76
N ASP A 19 19.93 22.05 9.95
CA ASP A 19 20.02 20.93 10.86
C ASP A 19 18.66 20.29 11.13
N ILE A 20 18.56 18.99 10.88
CA ILE A 20 17.28 18.26 10.90
C ILE A 20 16.58 18.32 12.26
N VAL A 21 17.35 18.29 13.36
CA VAL A 21 16.78 18.38 14.73
C VAL A 21 16.18 19.75 14.97
N SER A 22 16.86 20.80 14.51
CA SER A 22 16.39 22.18 14.64
C SER A 22 15.15 22.43 13.78
N VAL A 23 15.14 21.93 12.56
CA VAL A 23 14.00 22.09 11.65
C VAL A 23 12.78 21.34 12.19
N ILE A 24 12.92 20.05 12.53
CA ILE A 24 11.82 19.23 13.07
C ILE A 24 11.36 19.76 14.44
N GLY A 25 12.28 20.21 15.28
CA GLY A 25 11.97 20.84 16.57
C GLY A 25 11.11 22.10 16.48
N GLY A 26 11.10 22.77 15.30
CA GLY A 26 10.18 23.87 15.01
C GLY A 26 8.74 23.43 14.74
N TYR A 27 8.50 22.16 14.40
CA TYR A 27 7.18 21.61 14.14
C TYR A 27 6.62 20.79 15.31
N MET A 28 7.51 20.15 16.09
CA MET A 28 7.08 19.25 17.15
C MET A 28 8.14 19.16 18.27
N PRO A 29 7.72 18.89 19.54
CA PRO A 29 8.66 18.70 20.63
C PRO A 29 9.48 17.41 20.44
N LEU A 30 10.80 17.52 20.58
CA LEU A 30 11.74 16.41 20.52
C LEU A 30 12.42 16.23 21.87
N THR A 31 12.57 14.99 22.32
CA THR A 31 13.27 14.62 23.57
C THR A 31 14.51 13.80 23.25
N ARG A 32 15.67 14.19 23.72
CA ARG A 32 16.91 13.44 23.50
C ARG A 32 16.92 12.13 24.28
N LYS A 33 17.18 11.02 23.61
CA LYS A 33 17.42 9.69 24.21
C LYS A 33 18.64 9.06 23.54
N GLY A 34 19.75 8.98 24.25
CA GLY A 34 21.02 8.50 23.69
C GLY A 34 21.54 9.38 22.56
N LYS A 35 21.81 8.79 21.40
CA LYS A 35 22.30 9.50 20.21
C LYS A 35 21.19 10.15 19.37
N ASN A 36 19.93 9.75 19.58
CA ASN A 36 18.79 10.18 18.79
C ASN A 36 17.88 11.12 19.58
N PHE A 37 17.08 11.90 18.84
CA PHE A 37 15.98 12.69 19.38
C PHE A 37 14.66 11.99 19.04
N TRP A 38 13.73 11.95 19.99
CA TRP A 38 12.49 11.20 19.87
C TRP A 38 11.28 12.11 20.08
N GLY A 39 10.23 11.90 19.29
CA GLY A 39 8.96 12.60 19.41
C GLY A 39 7.79 11.72 18.97
N LEU A 40 6.57 12.26 19.10
CA LEU A 40 5.39 11.65 18.51
C LEU A 40 5.41 11.93 17.00
N CYS A 41 5.16 10.92 16.17
CA CYS A 41 5.23 11.08 14.74
C CYS A 41 4.17 12.06 14.22
N PRO A 42 4.55 13.04 13.37
CA PRO A 42 3.58 13.97 12.81
C PRO A 42 2.79 13.36 11.63
N PHE A 43 3.24 12.21 11.12
CA PHE A 43 2.66 11.57 9.93
C PHE A 43 1.64 10.48 10.25
N HIS A 44 1.62 9.95 11.50
CA HIS A 44 0.60 9.03 11.98
C HIS A 44 0.23 9.32 13.44
N HIS A 45 -0.89 8.79 13.90
CA HIS A 45 -1.31 8.98 15.29
C HIS A 45 -0.68 7.91 16.18
N GLU A 46 0.00 8.35 17.25
CA GLU A 46 0.61 7.47 18.25
C GLU A 46 0.56 8.09 19.65
N LYS A 47 0.62 7.23 20.67
CA LYS A 47 0.67 7.66 22.08
C LYS A 47 2.08 7.56 22.66
N THR A 48 2.94 6.77 22.05
CA THR A 48 4.33 6.54 22.45
C THR A 48 5.26 7.01 21.36
N SER A 49 6.35 7.69 21.72
CA SER A 49 7.28 8.26 20.75
C SER A 49 7.98 7.15 19.94
N SER A 50 7.63 7.00 18.66
CA SER A 50 8.28 6.12 17.72
C SER A 50 9.04 6.86 16.60
N PHE A 51 8.96 8.18 16.58
CA PHE A 51 9.65 9.03 15.61
C PHE A 51 11.04 9.38 16.12
N ALA A 52 12.08 8.82 15.51
CA ALA A 52 13.47 9.04 15.84
C ALA A 52 14.14 9.98 14.84
N VAL A 53 14.89 10.96 15.33
CA VAL A 53 15.71 11.86 14.51
C VAL A 53 17.18 11.66 14.89
N ASN A 54 18.00 11.28 13.94
CA ASN A 54 19.43 11.10 14.11
C ASN A 54 20.15 12.40 13.74
N ALA A 55 20.73 13.07 14.74
CA ALA A 55 21.44 14.33 14.56
C ALA A 55 22.78 14.18 13.82
N ILE A 56 23.42 13.01 13.88
CA ILE A 56 24.71 12.76 13.24
C ILE A 56 24.51 12.49 11.76
N GLU A 57 23.61 11.55 11.46
CA GLU A 57 23.31 11.12 10.09
C GLU A 57 22.30 12.03 9.36
N GLN A 58 21.76 13.03 10.06
CA GLN A 58 20.83 14.03 9.49
C GLN A 58 19.63 13.42 8.79
N TYR A 59 18.98 12.41 9.41
CA TYR A 59 17.76 11.80 8.92
C TYR A 59 16.78 11.49 10.04
N TYR A 60 15.51 11.29 9.67
CA TYR A 60 14.47 10.79 10.58
C TYR A 60 13.94 9.44 10.13
N HIS A 61 13.49 8.66 11.09
CA HIS A 61 12.76 7.42 10.86
C HIS A 61 11.68 7.22 11.91
N CYS A 62 10.48 6.88 11.47
CA CYS A 62 9.38 6.52 12.35
C CYS A 62 9.21 4.99 12.40
N PHE A 63 9.43 4.38 13.55
CA PHE A 63 9.26 2.92 13.73
C PHE A 63 7.79 2.49 13.74
N GLY A 64 6.83 3.42 13.82
CA GLY A 64 5.40 3.14 13.77
C GLY A 64 4.85 3.05 12.35
N CYS A 65 5.13 4.07 11.51
CA CYS A 65 4.59 4.14 10.14
C CYS A 65 5.65 4.03 9.04
N ASN A 66 6.91 3.76 9.39
CA ASN A 66 8.06 3.69 8.49
C ASN A 66 8.33 4.97 7.65
N ALA A 67 7.70 6.12 8.00
CA ALA A 67 8.05 7.39 7.38
C ALA A 67 9.52 7.70 7.67
N SER A 68 10.30 7.99 6.64
CA SER A 68 11.73 8.26 6.78
C SER A 68 12.21 9.23 5.71
N GLY A 69 13.30 9.93 6.01
CA GLY A 69 13.89 10.85 5.05
C GLY A 69 14.84 11.84 5.70
N ASP A 70 15.34 12.76 4.88
CA ASP A 70 16.14 13.90 5.30
C ASP A 70 15.27 15.13 5.64
N VAL A 71 15.92 16.25 5.91
CA VAL A 71 15.24 17.52 6.22
C VAL A 71 14.36 18.01 5.08
N ILE A 72 14.76 17.78 3.82
CA ILE A 72 13.99 18.18 2.63
C ILE A 72 12.70 17.36 2.56
N ARG A 73 12.81 16.04 2.70
CA ARG A 73 11.67 15.13 2.69
C ARG A 73 10.68 15.44 3.82
N PHE A 74 11.21 15.72 5.03
CA PHE A 74 10.37 16.12 6.16
C PHE A 74 9.53 17.35 5.84
N VAL A 75 10.16 18.41 5.28
CA VAL A 75 9.46 19.65 4.91
C VAL A 75 8.46 19.42 3.78
N MET A 76 8.81 18.61 2.78
CA MET A 76 7.87 18.22 1.72
C MET A 76 6.58 17.62 2.30
N GLU A 77 6.71 16.70 3.24
CA GLU A 77 5.57 16.00 3.84
C GLU A 77 4.77 16.87 4.83
N MET A 78 5.47 17.68 5.64
CA MET A 78 4.82 18.55 6.62
C MET A 78 4.05 19.69 5.98
N GLU A 79 4.68 20.38 5.02
CA GLU A 79 4.13 21.57 4.35
C GLU A 79 3.33 21.19 3.08
N ASN A 80 3.36 19.90 2.70
CA ASN A 80 2.73 19.42 1.48
C ASN A 80 3.28 20.12 0.21
N LEU A 81 4.60 20.26 0.15
CA LEU A 81 5.31 20.91 -0.94
C LEU A 81 5.95 19.88 -1.87
N ASP A 82 6.16 20.28 -3.11
CA ASP A 82 7.06 19.52 -3.98
C ASP A 82 8.53 19.77 -3.59
N PHE A 83 9.44 18.99 -4.19
CA PHE A 83 10.87 19.08 -3.88
C PHE A 83 11.44 20.49 -4.09
N ILE A 84 11.07 21.17 -5.18
CA ILE A 84 11.56 22.52 -5.52
C ILE A 84 11.08 23.56 -4.50
N ASP A 85 9.80 23.49 -4.14
CA ASP A 85 9.21 24.42 -3.18
C ASP A 85 9.74 24.17 -1.77
N ALA A 86 10.01 22.91 -1.40
CA ALA A 86 10.61 22.57 -0.11
C ALA A 86 12.07 23.09 0.01
N ILE A 87 12.90 22.88 -1.03
CA ILE A 87 14.27 23.42 -1.00
C ILE A 87 14.30 24.94 -1.06
N LYS A 88 13.35 25.57 -1.74
CA LYS A 88 13.20 27.03 -1.74
C LYS A 88 12.88 27.55 -0.35
N LEU A 89 11.91 26.94 0.34
CA LEU A 89 11.57 27.27 1.72
C LEU A 89 12.78 27.13 2.67
N LEU A 90 13.53 26.03 2.54
CA LEU A 90 14.72 25.79 3.35
C LEU A 90 15.87 26.77 3.00
N ALA A 91 16.05 27.12 1.72
CA ALA A 91 17.03 28.09 1.27
C ALA A 91 16.72 29.49 1.81
N ASP A 92 15.46 29.93 1.70
CA ASP A 92 14.99 31.20 2.26
C ASP A 92 15.22 31.25 3.79
N LYS A 93 14.94 30.16 4.50
CA LYS A 93 15.11 30.04 5.95
C LYS A 93 16.58 30.18 6.40
N CYS A 94 17.52 29.65 5.62
CA CYS A 94 18.96 29.73 5.94
C CYS A 94 19.72 30.84 5.18
N GLY A 95 19.02 31.69 4.42
CA GLY A 95 19.61 32.79 3.65
C GLY A 95 20.49 32.35 2.47
N MET A 96 20.23 31.17 1.90
CA MET A 96 20.89 30.68 0.70
C MET A 96 20.16 31.17 -0.55
N THR A 97 20.94 31.65 -1.54
CA THR A 97 20.38 32.00 -2.84
C THR A 97 20.13 30.73 -3.64
N MET A 98 18.93 30.59 -4.21
CA MET A 98 18.63 29.49 -5.14
C MET A 98 19.56 29.59 -6.35
N PRO A 99 20.23 28.49 -6.76
CA PRO A 99 21.00 28.46 -7.98
C PRO A 99 20.10 28.60 -9.22
N GLU A 100 20.65 29.04 -10.32
CA GLU A 100 19.93 28.94 -11.60
C GLU A 100 19.63 27.45 -11.89
N TYR A 101 18.39 27.10 -11.77
CA TYR A 101 17.92 25.72 -11.92
C TYR A 101 17.74 25.39 -13.40
N LYS A 102 18.63 24.59 -13.94
CA LYS A 102 18.38 23.89 -15.21
C LYS A 102 17.65 22.60 -14.91
N ALA A 103 16.31 22.68 -14.80
CA ALA A 103 15.49 21.49 -14.67
C ALA A 103 15.83 20.51 -15.79
N ASP A 104 15.96 19.23 -15.45
CA ASP A 104 15.93 18.17 -16.46
C ASP A 104 14.65 18.38 -17.29
N GLU A 105 14.84 18.61 -18.59
CA GLU A 105 13.71 18.88 -19.50
C GLU A 105 12.62 17.80 -19.40
N ASN A 106 13.01 16.55 -19.10
CA ASN A 106 12.06 15.45 -18.94
C ASN A 106 11.26 15.60 -17.64
N PHE A 107 11.89 15.99 -16.53
CA PHE A 107 11.19 16.23 -15.26
C PHE A 107 10.19 17.40 -15.40
N VAL A 108 10.62 18.51 -16.02
CA VAL A 108 9.71 19.65 -16.28
C VAL A 108 8.56 19.25 -17.20
N LYS A 109 8.83 18.44 -18.23
CA LYS A 109 7.80 17.93 -19.14
C LYS A 109 6.81 17.02 -18.39
N GLN A 110 7.30 16.12 -17.55
CA GLN A 110 6.43 15.23 -16.74
C GLN A 110 5.60 16.01 -15.72
N LYS A 111 6.20 16.98 -15.00
CA LYS A 111 5.47 17.84 -14.06
C LYS A 111 4.36 18.62 -14.79
N LYS A 112 4.69 19.30 -15.89
CA LYS A 112 3.71 20.02 -16.71
C LYS A 112 2.62 19.11 -17.25
N HIS A 113 2.98 17.89 -17.67
CA HIS A 113 2.01 16.91 -18.15
C HIS A 113 1.06 16.50 -17.03
N ARG A 114 1.57 16.18 -15.83
CA ARG A 114 0.76 15.86 -14.66
C ARG A 114 -0.19 17.01 -14.28
N GLU A 115 0.31 18.24 -14.22
CA GLU A 115 -0.53 19.43 -13.95
C GLU A 115 -1.62 19.61 -15.00
N ARG A 116 -1.27 19.35 -16.26
CA ARG A 116 -2.21 19.40 -17.37
C ARG A 116 -3.30 18.34 -17.26
N LEU A 117 -2.94 17.09 -16.87
CA LEU A 117 -3.90 16.03 -16.63
C LEU A 117 -4.82 16.33 -15.43
N LEU A 118 -4.31 16.93 -14.34
CA LEU A 118 -5.13 17.37 -13.19
C LEU A 118 -6.12 18.47 -13.60
N ALA A 119 -5.71 19.41 -14.45
CA ALA A 119 -6.60 20.42 -15.00
C ALA A 119 -7.71 19.78 -15.86
N LEU A 120 -7.38 18.76 -16.64
CA LEU A 120 -8.30 18.00 -17.48
C LEU A 120 -9.33 17.23 -16.63
N THR A 121 -8.88 16.46 -15.64
CA THR A 121 -9.81 15.71 -14.77
C THR A 121 -10.73 16.63 -13.98
N LYS A 122 -10.24 17.80 -13.54
CA LYS A 122 -11.06 18.84 -12.93
C LYS A 122 -12.10 19.41 -13.90
N ALA A 123 -11.74 19.61 -15.17
CA ALA A 123 -12.68 20.07 -16.22
C ALA A 123 -13.74 18.99 -16.51
N ALA A 124 -13.33 17.72 -16.62
CA ALA A 124 -14.25 16.60 -16.78
C ALA A 124 -15.24 16.48 -15.61
N ALA A 125 -14.76 16.62 -14.37
CA ALA A 125 -15.63 16.62 -13.19
C ALA A 125 -16.68 17.73 -13.24
N ARG A 126 -16.30 18.94 -13.65
CA ARG A 126 -17.22 20.07 -13.83
C ARG A 126 -18.26 19.78 -14.92
N HIS A 127 -17.84 19.20 -16.03
CA HIS A 127 -18.75 18.80 -17.12
C HIS A 127 -19.81 17.82 -16.63
N TYR A 128 -19.40 16.72 -16.01
CA TYR A 128 -20.33 15.73 -15.46
C TYR A 128 -21.27 16.30 -14.39
N TYR A 129 -20.74 17.15 -13.52
CA TYR A 129 -21.50 17.81 -12.48
C TYR A 129 -22.50 18.83 -13.03
N ALA A 130 -22.20 19.54 -14.11
CA ALA A 130 -23.11 20.40 -14.80
C ALA A 130 -24.28 19.60 -15.42
N ASN A 131 -23.98 18.47 -16.05
CA ASN A 131 -24.96 17.62 -16.71
C ASN A 131 -26.03 17.07 -15.78
N ILE A 132 -25.69 16.72 -14.51
CA ILE A 132 -26.70 16.18 -13.57
C ILE A 132 -27.79 17.18 -13.21
N ARG A 133 -27.57 18.49 -13.43
CA ARG A 133 -28.49 19.59 -13.15
C ARG A 133 -29.33 19.97 -14.35
N THR A 134 -29.12 19.34 -15.48
CA THR A 134 -29.95 19.53 -16.68
C THR A 134 -31.14 18.56 -16.69
N ASP A 135 -32.09 18.76 -17.59
CA ASP A 135 -33.20 17.83 -17.77
C ASP A 135 -32.74 16.40 -18.07
N ALA A 136 -31.63 16.25 -18.80
CA ALA A 136 -31.02 14.95 -19.09
C ALA A 136 -30.48 14.26 -17.83
N GLY A 137 -30.14 15.01 -16.77
CA GLY A 137 -29.70 14.50 -15.48
C GLY A 137 -30.81 13.99 -14.55
N THR A 138 -32.08 14.20 -14.90
CA THR A 138 -33.23 13.85 -14.05
C THR A 138 -33.26 12.38 -13.64
N ALA A 139 -32.90 11.47 -14.54
CA ALA A 139 -32.82 10.04 -14.22
C ALA A 139 -31.78 9.73 -13.11
N ALA A 140 -30.63 10.41 -13.14
CA ALA A 140 -29.59 10.27 -12.11
C ALA A 140 -30.05 10.83 -10.76
N LEU A 141 -30.68 12.02 -10.74
CA LEU A 141 -31.23 12.60 -9.51
C LEU A 141 -32.35 11.73 -8.93
N LYS A 142 -33.23 11.18 -9.77
CA LYS A 142 -34.28 10.24 -9.35
C LYS A 142 -33.67 8.99 -8.72
N TYR A 143 -32.61 8.45 -9.32
CA TYR A 143 -31.89 7.30 -8.79
C TYR A 143 -31.27 7.63 -7.43
N LEU A 144 -30.56 8.75 -7.28
CA LEU A 144 -29.93 9.16 -6.02
C LEU A 144 -30.97 9.36 -4.91
N ARG A 145 -32.07 10.07 -5.20
CA ARG A 145 -33.16 10.27 -4.25
C ARG A 145 -33.86 8.95 -3.89
N GLY A 146 -34.01 8.03 -4.84
CA GLY A 146 -34.53 6.68 -4.60
C GLY A 146 -33.65 5.84 -3.66
N ARG A 147 -32.37 6.17 -3.56
CA ARG A 147 -31.42 5.62 -2.56
C ARG A 147 -31.34 6.47 -1.27
N GLY A 148 -32.15 7.49 -1.14
CA GLY A 148 -32.14 8.38 0.02
C GLY A 148 -31.00 9.41 0.02
N ILE A 149 -30.24 9.55 -1.06
CA ILE A 149 -29.15 10.53 -1.16
C ILE A 149 -29.74 11.89 -1.53
N ASP A 150 -29.49 12.88 -0.66
CA ASP A 150 -30.01 14.23 -0.80
C ASP A 150 -29.16 15.12 -1.73
N ASP A 151 -29.68 16.30 -2.03
CA ASP A 151 -29.03 17.26 -2.92
C ASP A 151 -27.75 17.86 -2.29
N VAL A 152 -27.67 17.97 -0.96
CA VAL A 152 -26.50 18.47 -0.23
C VAL A 152 -25.34 17.48 -0.36
N THR A 153 -25.63 16.21 -0.18
CA THR A 153 -24.66 15.12 -0.34
C THR A 153 -24.22 14.98 -1.80
N THR A 154 -25.17 15.12 -2.75
CA THR A 154 -24.85 15.14 -4.19
C THR A 154 -23.83 16.23 -4.52
N VAL A 155 -23.99 17.42 -3.94
CA VAL A 155 -23.03 18.54 -4.09
C VAL A 155 -21.72 18.26 -3.36
N LYS A 156 -21.77 17.77 -2.11
CA LYS A 156 -20.59 17.47 -1.27
C LYS A 156 -19.63 16.52 -1.96
N PHE A 157 -20.15 15.50 -2.64
CA PHE A 157 -19.35 14.51 -3.37
C PHE A 157 -19.10 14.85 -4.85
N GLY A 158 -19.67 15.96 -5.35
CA GLY A 158 -19.52 16.38 -6.74
C GLY A 158 -20.08 15.37 -7.75
N LEU A 159 -21.17 14.68 -7.38
CA LEU A 159 -21.78 13.66 -8.22
C LEU A 159 -22.25 14.26 -9.55
N GLY A 160 -22.06 13.52 -10.63
CA GLY A 160 -22.39 13.97 -11.98
C GLY A 160 -22.98 12.84 -12.83
N ILE A 161 -23.19 13.13 -14.10
CA ILE A 161 -23.63 12.14 -15.08
C ILE A 161 -22.91 12.33 -16.41
N SER A 162 -22.50 11.23 -17.03
CA SER A 162 -22.12 11.18 -18.44
C SER A 162 -23.35 10.84 -19.27
N LEU A 163 -23.68 11.66 -20.24
CA LEU A 163 -24.89 11.54 -21.05
C LEU A 163 -24.69 10.72 -22.32
N GLY A 164 -23.52 10.79 -22.94
CA GLY A 164 -23.26 10.14 -24.21
C GLY A 164 -21.79 9.88 -24.50
N PHE A 165 -21.50 9.49 -25.73
CA PHE A 165 -20.16 9.08 -26.16
C PHE A 165 -19.23 10.27 -26.45
N GLU A 166 -19.74 11.38 -26.97
CA GLU A 166 -18.92 12.44 -27.56
C GLU A 166 -19.01 13.79 -26.84
N GLU A 167 -19.95 13.98 -25.93
CA GLU A 167 -20.22 15.28 -25.29
C GLU A 167 -19.03 15.77 -24.45
N LEU A 168 -18.51 14.90 -23.56
CA LEU A 168 -17.30 15.19 -22.80
C LEU A 168 -16.12 15.52 -23.71
N ILE A 169 -15.90 14.69 -24.74
CA ILE A 169 -14.77 14.83 -25.66
C ILE A 169 -14.84 16.17 -26.38
N THR A 170 -16.05 16.54 -26.84
CA THR A 170 -16.29 17.82 -27.53
C THR A 170 -16.04 19.00 -26.61
N ASP A 171 -16.50 18.94 -25.36
CA ASP A 171 -16.32 20.01 -24.38
C ASP A 171 -14.85 20.17 -23.99
N LEU A 172 -14.14 19.08 -23.70
CA LEU A 172 -12.71 19.11 -23.38
C LEU A 172 -11.86 19.65 -24.57
N LYS A 173 -12.21 19.29 -25.81
CA LYS A 173 -11.55 19.87 -27.01
C LYS A 173 -11.75 21.38 -27.11
N LYS A 174 -12.96 21.88 -26.84
CA LYS A 174 -13.23 23.35 -26.80
C LYS A 174 -12.38 24.05 -25.73
N GLN A 175 -12.07 23.38 -24.63
CA GLN A 175 -11.18 23.89 -23.58
C GLN A 175 -9.69 23.72 -23.90
N GLY A 176 -9.33 23.22 -25.09
CA GLY A 176 -7.97 23.11 -25.59
C GLY A 176 -7.21 21.87 -25.08
N PHE A 177 -7.92 20.82 -24.62
CA PHE A 177 -7.29 19.55 -24.30
C PHE A 177 -7.19 18.66 -25.54
N THR A 178 -6.07 17.93 -25.64
CA THR A 178 -5.78 17.02 -26.75
C THR A 178 -6.39 15.63 -26.51
N GLU A 179 -6.61 14.87 -27.57
CA GLU A 179 -7.07 13.47 -27.46
C GLU A 179 -6.09 12.59 -26.67
N LYS A 180 -4.79 12.84 -26.82
CA LYS A 180 -3.75 12.15 -26.07
C LYS A 180 -3.89 12.39 -24.57
N GLU A 181 -4.05 13.65 -24.15
CA GLU A 181 -4.27 14.00 -22.74
C GLU A 181 -5.53 13.34 -22.17
N MET A 182 -6.61 13.23 -22.95
CA MET A 182 -7.84 12.56 -22.53
C MET A 182 -7.66 11.04 -22.35
N LEU A 183 -6.87 10.42 -23.21
CA LEU A 183 -6.51 9.00 -23.08
C LEU A 183 -5.56 8.79 -21.89
N ASP A 184 -4.52 9.62 -21.74
CA ASP A 184 -3.54 9.55 -20.65
C ASP A 184 -4.22 9.78 -19.27
N ALA A 185 -5.27 10.61 -19.20
CA ALA A 185 -6.09 10.82 -17.99
C ALA A 185 -7.15 9.72 -17.76
N GLY A 186 -7.33 8.80 -18.71
CA GLY A 186 -8.31 7.71 -18.61
C GLY A 186 -9.78 8.16 -18.66
N VAL A 187 -10.06 9.40 -19.07
CA VAL A 187 -11.44 9.89 -19.26
C VAL A 187 -12.01 9.53 -20.63
N ALA A 188 -11.14 9.17 -21.57
CA ALA A 188 -11.51 8.68 -22.89
C ALA A 188 -10.91 7.31 -23.18
N VAL A 189 -11.55 6.57 -24.08
CA VAL A 189 -11.07 5.31 -24.63
C VAL A 189 -11.15 5.35 -26.16
N LYS A 190 -10.25 4.63 -26.82
CA LYS A 190 -10.22 4.55 -28.29
C LYS A 190 -11.04 3.35 -28.77
N SER A 191 -11.92 3.60 -29.73
CA SER A 191 -12.73 2.54 -30.36
C SER A 191 -11.87 1.67 -31.29
N ASN A 192 -11.90 0.37 -31.07
CA ASN A 192 -11.24 -0.61 -31.96
C ASN A 192 -11.87 -0.68 -33.37
N LYS A 193 -13.12 -0.20 -33.54
CA LYS A 193 -13.84 -0.29 -34.83
C LYS A 193 -13.48 0.84 -35.78
N ASN A 194 -13.34 2.05 -35.30
CA ASN A 194 -13.17 3.25 -36.14
C ASN A 194 -12.04 4.19 -35.70
N GLY A 195 -11.30 3.83 -34.64
CA GLY A 195 -10.18 4.62 -34.12
C GLY A 195 -10.56 5.93 -33.40
N ARG A 196 -11.85 6.32 -33.36
CA ARG A 196 -12.30 7.52 -32.65
C ARG A 196 -12.26 7.31 -31.14
N ILE A 197 -12.03 8.39 -30.43
CA ILE A 197 -12.12 8.38 -28.95
C ILE A 197 -13.55 8.74 -28.50
N TYR A 198 -13.93 8.18 -27.36
CA TYR A 198 -15.24 8.43 -26.74
C TYR A 198 -15.10 8.39 -25.21
N ASP A 199 -16.09 8.94 -24.50
CA ASP A 199 -16.14 8.98 -23.03
C ASP A 199 -16.03 7.55 -22.47
N ALA A 200 -15.02 7.32 -21.64
CA ALA A 200 -14.76 6.03 -21.00
C ALA A 200 -15.92 5.54 -20.11
N LEU A 201 -16.73 6.48 -19.60
CA LEU A 201 -17.80 6.24 -18.63
C LEU A 201 -19.18 6.68 -19.16
N PHE A 202 -19.37 6.66 -20.47
CA PHE A 202 -20.64 7.08 -21.10
C PHE A 202 -21.88 6.42 -20.45
N ASN A 203 -22.99 7.17 -20.40
CA ASN A 203 -24.29 6.75 -19.84
C ASN A 203 -24.19 6.20 -18.42
N ARG A 204 -23.41 6.86 -17.55
CA ARG A 204 -23.23 6.46 -16.15
C ARG A 204 -23.39 7.63 -15.20
N LEU A 205 -23.93 7.35 -14.02
CA LEU A 205 -23.75 8.22 -12.86
C LEU A 205 -22.25 8.25 -12.53
N ILE A 206 -21.69 9.44 -12.39
CA ILE A 206 -20.27 9.67 -12.18
C ILE A 206 -20.00 10.07 -10.74
N VAL A 207 -19.01 9.39 -10.16
CA VAL A 207 -18.50 9.64 -8.81
C VAL A 207 -17.03 10.03 -8.94
N PRO A 208 -16.65 11.28 -8.68
CA PRO A 208 -15.26 11.71 -8.71
C PRO A 208 -14.45 11.03 -7.60
N ILE A 209 -13.25 10.56 -7.94
CA ILE A 209 -12.27 10.03 -6.98
C ILE A 209 -11.27 11.14 -6.70
N ILE A 210 -11.19 11.56 -5.43
CA ILE A 210 -10.43 12.72 -4.98
C ILE A 210 -9.32 12.25 -4.06
N ASN A 211 -8.09 12.66 -4.34
CA ASN A 211 -6.93 12.32 -3.51
C ASN A 211 -6.91 13.12 -2.19
N GLY A 212 -5.97 12.80 -1.30
CA GLY A 212 -5.79 13.48 -0.02
C GLY A 212 -5.44 14.99 -0.12
N PHE A 213 -5.15 15.49 -1.32
CA PHE A 213 -4.85 16.90 -1.61
C PHE A 213 -6.07 17.69 -2.12
N GLY A 214 -7.15 17.00 -2.45
CA GLY A 214 -8.36 17.61 -2.99
C GLY A 214 -8.43 17.63 -4.52
N ASP A 215 -7.47 17.00 -5.22
CA ASP A 215 -7.49 16.90 -6.66
C ASP A 215 -8.36 15.73 -7.13
N VAL A 216 -9.12 15.93 -8.20
CA VAL A 216 -9.81 14.84 -8.89
C VAL A 216 -8.78 14.07 -9.71
N ILE A 217 -8.57 12.81 -9.36
CA ILE A 217 -7.56 11.95 -9.99
C ILE A 217 -8.16 10.86 -10.89
N ALA A 218 -9.43 10.51 -10.69
CA ALA A 218 -10.14 9.47 -11.43
C ALA A 218 -11.65 9.60 -11.25
N PHE A 219 -12.40 8.67 -11.84
CA PHE A 219 -13.84 8.61 -11.75
C PHE A 219 -14.34 7.17 -11.61
N GLY A 220 -15.36 6.98 -10.77
CA GLY A 220 -16.21 5.81 -10.77
C GLY A 220 -17.47 6.07 -11.60
N GLY A 221 -17.95 5.06 -12.31
CA GLY A 221 -19.17 5.16 -13.12
C GLY A 221 -20.14 4.02 -12.84
N ARG A 222 -21.39 4.32 -12.51
CA ARG A 222 -22.46 3.34 -12.29
C ARG A 222 -23.55 3.46 -13.35
N VAL A 223 -23.93 2.36 -14.00
CA VAL A 223 -25.09 2.33 -14.90
C VAL A 223 -26.38 2.50 -14.10
N LEU A 224 -27.30 3.32 -14.61
CA LEU A 224 -28.61 3.58 -13.98
C LEU A 224 -29.67 2.57 -14.42
N GLU A 225 -29.55 2.03 -15.61
CA GLU A 225 -30.49 1.08 -16.21
C GLU A 225 -29.89 -0.33 -16.27
N LYS A 226 -30.75 -1.36 -16.35
CA LYS A 226 -30.31 -2.73 -16.59
C LYS A 226 -29.73 -2.84 -18.00
N THR A 227 -28.44 -3.07 -18.11
CA THR A 227 -27.72 -3.24 -19.36
C THR A 227 -26.84 -4.50 -19.29
N THR A 228 -26.28 -4.89 -20.44
CA THR A 228 -25.26 -5.95 -20.51
C THR A 228 -23.88 -5.50 -20.01
N PHE A 229 -23.69 -4.20 -19.76
CA PHE A 229 -22.44 -3.65 -19.23
C PHE A 229 -22.30 -3.89 -17.74
N ALA A 230 -21.06 -3.94 -17.27
CA ALA A 230 -20.74 -4.03 -15.85
C ALA A 230 -21.44 -2.90 -15.06
N LYS A 231 -22.09 -3.25 -13.93
CA LYS A 231 -22.84 -2.31 -13.07
C LYS A 231 -21.96 -1.14 -12.64
N TYR A 232 -20.72 -1.39 -12.28
CA TYR A 232 -19.71 -0.40 -11.93
C TYR A 232 -18.52 -0.48 -12.87
N LYS A 233 -17.93 0.67 -13.20
CA LYS A 233 -16.68 0.80 -13.95
C LYS A 233 -15.91 1.97 -13.39
N ASN A 234 -14.63 1.79 -13.10
CA ASN A 234 -13.74 2.85 -12.67
C ASN A 234 -12.76 3.21 -13.79
N THR A 235 -12.18 4.42 -13.71
CA THR A 235 -10.98 4.77 -14.48
C THR A 235 -9.92 3.71 -14.24
N GLY A 236 -9.23 3.28 -15.29
CA GLY A 236 -8.06 2.40 -15.19
C GLY A 236 -6.86 3.12 -14.56
N ASP A 237 -5.75 2.42 -14.38
CA ASP A 237 -4.53 3.02 -13.87
C ASP A 237 -3.96 4.03 -14.87
N THR A 238 -3.54 5.18 -14.34
CA THR A 238 -3.01 6.32 -15.11
C THR A 238 -1.84 6.95 -14.35
N LEU A 239 -1.20 7.98 -14.93
CA LEU A 239 -0.21 8.78 -14.21
C LEU A 239 -0.77 9.45 -12.93
N LEU A 240 -2.08 9.69 -12.85
CA LEU A 240 -2.73 10.34 -11.71
C LEU A 240 -3.30 9.36 -10.70
N PHE A 241 -3.66 8.15 -11.11
CA PHE A 241 -4.46 7.21 -10.33
C PHE A 241 -3.95 5.79 -10.48
N ASN A 242 -3.62 5.17 -9.36
CA ASN A 242 -3.41 3.74 -9.21
C ASN A 242 -4.41 3.22 -8.18
N LYS A 243 -5.29 2.32 -8.59
CA LYS A 243 -6.37 1.81 -7.76
C LYS A 243 -5.88 1.06 -6.53
N SER A 244 -4.75 0.36 -6.65
CA SER A 244 -4.14 -0.41 -5.56
C SER A 244 -3.50 0.47 -4.48
N GLU A 245 -3.26 1.74 -4.77
CA GLU A 245 -2.59 2.69 -3.87
C GLU A 245 -3.54 3.77 -3.32
N ASN A 246 -4.80 3.74 -3.71
CA ASN A 246 -5.78 4.76 -3.35
C ASN A 246 -6.99 4.16 -2.63
N LEU A 247 -7.60 4.97 -1.78
CA LEU A 247 -8.88 4.69 -1.14
C LEU A 247 -9.87 5.81 -1.46
N TYR A 248 -11.13 5.45 -1.69
CA TYR A 248 -12.18 6.44 -1.87
C TYR A 248 -12.47 7.17 -0.55
N ASN A 249 -12.75 8.46 -0.62
CA ASN A 249 -13.05 9.36 0.50
C ASN A 249 -11.85 9.76 1.38
N LEU A 250 -10.62 9.57 0.92
CA LEU A 250 -9.42 9.91 1.68
C LEU A 250 -9.33 11.40 2.01
N ASN A 251 -9.82 12.26 1.11
CA ASN A 251 -9.85 13.70 1.27
C ASN A 251 -10.73 14.17 2.45
N LEU A 252 -11.89 13.55 2.67
CA LEU A 252 -12.74 13.87 3.82
C LEU A 252 -12.18 13.22 5.09
N LEU A 253 -11.70 11.99 5.03
CA LEU A 253 -11.04 11.33 6.15
C LEU A 253 -9.89 12.17 6.72
N LYS A 254 -9.05 12.76 5.85
CA LYS A 254 -7.98 13.67 6.24
C LYS A 254 -8.51 14.88 7.01
N LYS A 255 -9.61 15.49 6.54
CA LYS A 255 -10.26 16.60 7.23
C LYS A 255 -10.78 16.22 8.61
N VAL A 256 -11.46 15.06 8.72
CA VAL A 256 -11.94 14.54 10.01
C VAL A 256 -10.80 14.33 10.98
N LYS A 257 -9.69 13.73 10.53
CA LYS A 257 -8.48 13.57 11.36
C LYS A 257 -7.96 14.91 11.88
N GLN A 258 -7.90 15.93 11.05
CA GLN A 258 -7.39 17.27 11.41
C GLN A 258 -8.29 17.99 12.43
N VAL A 259 -9.61 17.80 12.35
CA VAL A 259 -10.58 18.53 13.18
C VAL A 259 -10.86 17.82 14.50
N CYS A 260 -11.09 16.51 14.47
CA CYS A 260 -11.59 15.72 15.61
C CYS A 260 -10.61 14.64 16.10
N GLY A 261 -9.53 14.37 15.34
CA GLY A 261 -8.77 13.14 15.48
C GLY A 261 -9.55 11.93 14.97
N LEU A 262 -8.87 10.79 14.87
CA LEU A 262 -9.51 9.53 14.45
C LEU A 262 -9.17 8.43 15.44
N LYS A 263 -10.19 7.83 16.05
CA LYS A 263 -10.03 6.62 16.88
C LYS A 263 -9.94 5.37 16.02
N TYR A 264 -10.71 5.32 14.94
CA TYR A 264 -10.78 4.21 13.99
C TYR A 264 -11.24 4.69 12.62
N VAL A 265 -11.01 3.87 11.61
CA VAL A 265 -11.54 4.03 10.25
C VAL A 265 -12.48 2.87 9.95
N ILE A 266 -13.58 3.13 9.25
CA ILE A 266 -14.47 2.09 8.74
C ILE A 266 -14.14 1.88 7.28
N MET A 267 -13.95 0.64 6.88
CA MET A 267 -13.69 0.24 5.52
C MET A 267 -14.86 -0.53 4.93
N VAL A 268 -15.37 -0.06 3.81
CA VAL A 268 -16.47 -0.66 3.03
C VAL A 268 -16.01 -1.02 1.62
N GLU A 269 -16.84 -1.70 0.83
CA GLU A 269 -16.46 -2.14 -0.52
C GLU A 269 -16.64 -1.03 -1.57
N GLY A 270 -17.75 -0.30 -1.51
CA GLY A 270 -18.19 0.61 -2.56
C GLY A 270 -18.27 2.08 -2.18
N TYR A 271 -18.16 2.93 -3.17
CA TYR A 271 -18.29 4.38 -2.96
C TYR A 271 -19.72 4.81 -2.67
N MET A 272 -20.75 4.04 -3.03
CA MET A 272 -22.13 4.35 -2.68
C MET A 272 -22.37 4.18 -1.18
N ASP A 273 -21.79 3.14 -0.57
CA ASP A 273 -21.85 2.92 0.88
C ASP A 273 -21.19 4.08 1.64
N VAL A 274 -20.01 4.52 1.17
CA VAL A 274 -19.35 5.70 1.73
C VAL A 274 -20.23 6.94 1.66
N ILE A 275 -20.84 7.22 0.51
CA ILE A 275 -21.67 8.42 0.30
C ILE A 275 -22.87 8.41 1.26
N SER A 276 -23.55 7.28 1.38
CA SER A 276 -24.69 7.10 2.27
C SER A 276 -24.29 7.21 3.75
N MET A 277 -23.18 6.57 4.13
CA MET A 277 -22.65 6.64 5.49
C MET A 277 -22.25 8.06 5.90
N VAL A 278 -21.55 8.78 5.02
CA VAL A 278 -21.16 10.17 5.27
C VAL A 278 -22.39 11.08 5.40
N GLN A 279 -23.43 10.86 4.60
CA GLN A 279 -24.70 11.57 4.74
C GLN A 279 -25.35 11.31 6.10
N ALA A 280 -25.28 10.09 6.61
CA ALA A 280 -25.78 9.71 7.93
C ALA A 280 -24.88 10.20 9.09
N GLY A 281 -23.77 10.89 8.82
CA GLY A 281 -22.85 11.44 9.81
C GLY A 281 -21.65 10.53 10.17
N VAL A 282 -21.46 9.40 9.47
CA VAL A 282 -20.29 8.53 9.62
C VAL A 282 -19.21 8.99 8.63
N GLU A 283 -18.39 9.97 9.04
CA GLU A 283 -17.42 10.60 8.14
C GLU A 283 -16.06 9.88 8.08
N ASN A 284 -15.77 9.01 9.05
CA ASN A 284 -14.52 8.24 9.15
C ASN A 284 -14.57 6.93 8.34
N VAL A 285 -15.14 6.96 7.15
CA VAL A 285 -15.34 5.81 6.28
C VAL A 285 -14.57 5.95 4.96
N VAL A 286 -14.02 4.85 4.46
CA VAL A 286 -13.32 4.74 3.16
C VAL A 286 -13.75 3.47 2.41
N ALA A 287 -13.50 3.43 1.09
CA ALA A 287 -13.74 2.22 0.30
C ALA A 287 -12.56 1.82 -0.57
N SER A 288 -12.42 0.49 -0.80
CA SER A 288 -11.41 -0.11 -1.69
C SER A 288 -11.73 -0.01 -3.19
N MET A 289 -12.95 0.41 -3.52
CA MET A 289 -13.42 0.61 -4.91
C MET A 289 -13.44 -0.67 -5.78
N GLY A 290 -13.75 -1.82 -5.18
CA GLY A 290 -13.92 -3.10 -5.90
C GLY A 290 -12.60 -3.73 -6.35
N THR A 291 -11.55 -3.64 -5.55
CA THR A 291 -10.34 -4.46 -5.61
C THR A 291 -10.17 -5.22 -4.31
N SER A 292 -9.45 -6.35 -4.35
CA SER A 292 -8.90 -6.94 -3.14
C SER A 292 -8.02 -5.91 -2.43
N LEU A 293 -8.06 -5.93 -1.10
CA LEU A 293 -7.26 -5.03 -0.28
C LEU A 293 -5.76 -5.25 -0.54
N THR A 294 -5.01 -4.17 -0.65
CA THR A 294 -3.57 -4.19 -0.90
C THR A 294 -2.77 -3.75 0.32
N VAL A 295 -1.49 -4.11 0.34
CA VAL A 295 -0.52 -3.64 1.35
C VAL A 295 -0.45 -2.11 1.38
N GLN A 296 -0.44 -1.46 0.22
CA GLN A 296 -0.38 -0.01 0.10
C GLN A 296 -1.62 0.67 0.70
N GLN A 297 -2.81 0.11 0.46
CA GLN A 297 -4.06 0.59 1.08
C GLN A 297 -4.05 0.38 2.59
N ALA A 298 -3.53 -0.75 3.09
CA ALA A 298 -3.39 -1.00 4.52
C ALA A 298 -2.45 0.03 5.19
N ARG A 299 -1.29 0.30 4.59
CA ARG A 299 -0.37 1.34 5.03
C ARG A 299 -0.98 2.73 4.99
N LEU A 300 -1.81 2.99 3.98
CA LEU A 300 -2.52 4.25 3.88
C LEU A 300 -3.49 4.45 5.05
N ILE A 301 -4.25 3.42 5.44
CA ILE A 301 -5.12 3.45 6.64
C ILE A 301 -4.27 3.63 7.91
N LYS A 302 -3.15 2.93 8.04
CA LYS A 302 -2.26 3.00 9.20
C LYS A 302 -1.75 4.42 9.47
N ARG A 303 -1.55 5.24 8.44
CA ARG A 303 -1.21 6.67 8.60
C ARG A 303 -2.30 7.47 9.32
N TYR A 304 -3.53 7.00 9.35
CA TYR A 304 -4.66 7.71 9.95
C TYR A 304 -5.04 7.18 11.33
N THR A 305 -4.96 5.87 11.55
CA THR A 305 -5.40 5.21 12.78
C THR A 305 -4.71 3.85 12.96
N ASP A 306 -4.73 3.32 14.19
CA ASP A 306 -4.28 1.96 14.49
C ASP A 306 -5.42 0.93 14.44
N THR A 307 -6.71 1.35 14.39
CA THR A 307 -7.87 0.47 14.41
C THR A 307 -8.71 0.65 13.16
N VAL A 308 -9.06 -0.46 12.49
CA VAL A 308 -9.93 -0.47 11.33
C VAL A 308 -11.12 -1.40 11.53
N TYR A 309 -12.32 -0.90 11.25
CA TYR A 309 -13.56 -1.66 11.25
C TYR A 309 -13.92 -2.05 9.82
N ILE A 310 -14.10 -3.34 9.59
CA ILE A 310 -14.48 -3.88 8.27
C ILE A 310 -15.98 -4.07 8.23
N SER A 311 -16.64 -3.42 7.30
CA SER A 311 -18.08 -3.47 7.08
C SER A 311 -18.34 -3.85 5.62
N TYR A 312 -18.16 -5.12 5.30
CA TYR A 312 -18.36 -5.68 3.96
C TYR A 312 -19.68 -6.42 3.87
N ASP A 313 -20.19 -6.60 2.64
CA ASP A 313 -21.45 -7.26 2.37
C ASP A 313 -21.50 -8.66 2.99
N GLY A 314 -22.65 -9.02 3.57
CA GLY A 314 -22.85 -10.26 4.32
C GLY A 314 -22.97 -11.53 3.47
N ASP A 315 -22.63 -11.51 2.17
CA ASP A 315 -22.78 -12.66 1.29
C ASP A 315 -21.66 -13.71 1.45
N ALA A 316 -22.02 -15.00 1.29
CA ALA A 316 -21.11 -16.13 1.55
C ALA A 316 -19.98 -16.27 0.54
N ALA A 317 -20.10 -15.71 -0.68
CA ALA A 317 -19.10 -15.84 -1.74
C ALA A 317 -17.95 -14.82 -1.55
N GLY A 318 -18.27 -13.61 -1.09
CA GLY A 318 -17.29 -12.56 -0.75
C GLY A 318 -16.45 -12.87 0.49
N GLN A 319 -17.00 -13.63 1.45
CA GLN A 319 -16.37 -13.86 2.75
C GLN A 319 -14.99 -14.52 2.71
N LYS A 320 -14.73 -15.48 1.80
CA LYS A 320 -13.42 -16.16 1.72
C LYS A 320 -12.32 -15.30 1.12
N ALA A 321 -12.63 -14.53 0.06
CA ALA A 321 -11.68 -13.60 -0.54
C ALA A 321 -11.40 -12.42 0.41
N THR A 322 -12.45 -11.97 1.10
CA THR A 322 -12.41 -10.92 2.14
C THR A 322 -11.48 -11.29 3.29
N VAL A 323 -11.58 -12.49 3.85
CA VAL A 323 -10.76 -12.92 5.00
C VAL A 323 -9.26 -12.89 4.69
N ARG A 324 -8.83 -13.31 3.50
CA ARG A 324 -7.42 -13.22 3.08
C ARG A 324 -6.93 -11.76 3.00
N GLY A 325 -7.76 -10.86 2.48
CA GLY A 325 -7.45 -9.45 2.43
C GLY A 325 -7.31 -8.80 3.81
N LEU A 326 -8.07 -9.28 4.81
CA LEU A 326 -8.01 -8.75 6.18
C LEU A 326 -6.71 -9.10 6.91
N ASP A 327 -6.03 -10.18 6.54
CA ASP A 327 -4.73 -10.53 7.11
C ASP A 327 -3.65 -9.52 6.73
N ILE A 328 -3.78 -8.88 5.58
CA ILE A 328 -2.88 -7.78 5.15
C ILE A 328 -2.95 -6.61 6.14
N LEU A 329 -4.15 -6.25 6.62
CA LEU A 329 -4.30 -5.18 7.61
C LEU A 329 -3.61 -5.52 8.93
N LYS A 330 -3.78 -6.77 9.40
CA LYS A 330 -3.14 -7.25 10.63
C LYS A 330 -1.61 -7.29 10.47
N ALA A 331 -1.10 -7.76 9.33
CA ALA A 331 0.33 -7.81 9.02
C ALA A 331 0.98 -6.42 8.99
N GLU A 332 0.23 -5.38 8.58
CA GLU A 332 0.69 -3.98 8.64
C GLU A 332 0.46 -3.33 10.03
N GLY A 333 0.14 -4.13 11.04
CA GLY A 333 0.02 -3.70 12.44
C GLY A 333 -1.25 -2.94 12.78
N LEU A 334 -2.35 -3.15 12.02
CA LEU A 334 -3.67 -2.61 12.34
C LEU A 334 -4.43 -3.58 13.25
N GLU A 335 -5.13 -3.04 14.22
CA GLU A 335 -6.17 -3.75 14.94
C GLU A 335 -7.42 -3.84 14.06
N VAL A 336 -7.82 -5.07 13.71
CA VAL A 336 -8.91 -5.30 12.74
C VAL A 336 -10.14 -5.81 13.46
N MET A 337 -11.21 -5.02 13.39
CA MET A 337 -12.53 -5.34 13.91
C MET A 337 -13.49 -5.61 12.74
N VAL A 338 -14.31 -6.65 12.82
CA VAL A 338 -15.21 -7.04 11.74
C VAL A 338 -16.67 -6.89 12.20
N LEU A 339 -17.44 -6.09 11.46
CA LEU A 339 -18.88 -5.97 11.67
C LEU A 339 -19.59 -7.16 11.06
N LYS A 340 -20.56 -7.70 11.80
CA LYS A 340 -21.48 -8.68 11.27
C LYS A 340 -22.78 -8.00 10.84
N LEU A 341 -22.85 -7.64 9.56
CA LEU A 341 -24.08 -7.11 8.99
C LEU A 341 -25.20 -8.18 8.98
N PRO A 342 -26.47 -7.77 9.07
CA PRO A 342 -27.60 -8.68 8.85
C PRO A 342 -27.50 -9.31 7.45
N GLU A 343 -27.95 -10.57 7.35
CA GLU A 343 -27.84 -11.35 6.11
C GLU A 343 -28.50 -10.62 4.92
N GLY A 344 -27.75 -10.48 3.83
CA GLY A 344 -28.20 -9.88 2.59
C GLY A 344 -28.31 -8.35 2.59
N LEU A 345 -27.89 -7.66 3.66
CA LEU A 345 -27.86 -6.19 3.71
C LEU A 345 -26.44 -5.66 3.56
N ASP A 346 -26.31 -4.58 2.77
CA ASP A 346 -25.10 -3.76 2.72
C ASP A 346 -25.13 -2.64 3.78
N PRO A 347 -24.01 -1.92 4.05
CA PRO A 347 -23.97 -0.84 5.03
C PRO A 347 -24.99 0.28 4.76
N ASP A 348 -25.20 0.64 3.48
CA ASP A 348 -26.20 1.62 3.03
C ASP A 348 -27.61 1.18 3.43
N GLU A 349 -27.97 -0.07 3.16
CA GLU A 349 -29.28 -0.63 3.48
C GLU A 349 -29.54 -0.69 4.98
N VAL A 350 -28.53 -1.06 5.78
CA VAL A 350 -28.66 -1.05 7.25
C VAL A 350 -28.97 0.35 7.78
N ILE A 351 -28.27 1.35 7.29
CA ILE A 351 -28.48 2.74 7.74
C ILE A 351 -29.83 3.25 7.27
N ARG A 352 -30.21 3.01 6.02
CA ARG A 352 -31.45 3.47 5.43
C ARG A 352 -32.67 2.83 6.08
N ASP A 353 -32.63 1.50 6.31
CA ASP A 353 -33.80 0.73 6.72
C ASP A 353 -33.93 0.62 8.25
N LYS A 354 -32.79 0.64 8.98
CA LYS A 354 -32.77 0.47 10.46
C LYS A 354 -32.23 1.69 11.21
N GLY A 355 -31.76 2.70 10.48
CA GLY A 355 -31.20 3.94 11.01
C GLY A 355 -29.79 3.83 11.55
N ILE A 356 -29.14 4.97 11.70
CA ILE A 356 -27.74 5.09 12.13
C ILE A 356 -27.47 4.48 13.51
N GLY A 357 -28.42 4.53 14.44
CA GLY A 357 -28.29 3.93 15.77
C GLY A 357 -28.17 2.39 15.73
N ALA A 358 -28.78 1.73 14.72
CA ALA A 358 -28.59 0.30 14.52
C ALA A 358 -27.16 -0.01 14.01
N TYR A 359 -26.63 0.86 13.15
CA TYR A 359 -25.27 0.72 12.65
C TYR A 359 -24.20 0.88 13.76
N TYR A 360 -24.38 1.87 14.66
CA TYR A 360 -23.47 2.01 15.81
C TYR A 360 -23.51 0.80 16.76
N ARG A 361 -24.66 0.17 16.96
CA ARG A 361 -24.72 -1.09 17.73
C ARG A 361 -23.89 -2.21 17.07
N LEU A 362 -23.89 -2.31 15.74
CA LEU A 362 -23.03 -3.26 15.02
C LEU A 362 -21.53 -2.95 15.20
N ILE A 363 -21.16 -1.67 15.31
CA ILE A 363 -19.78 -1.27 15.65
C ILE A 363 -19.44 -1.72 17.08
N ASP A 364 -20.32 -1.52 18.04
CA ASP A 364 -20.10 -1.94 19.44
C ASP A 364 -20.03 -3.48 19.58
N GLU A 365 -20.74 -4.21 18.71
CA GLU A 365 -20.76 -5.69 18.67
C GLU A 365 -19.71 -6.29 17.73
N ALA A 366 -18.85 -5.46 17.14
CA ALA A 366 -17.84 -5.91 16.19
C ALA A 366 -16.83 -6.86 16.84
N LEU A 367 -16.37 -7.83 16.07
CA LEU A 367 -15.49 -8.88 16.56
C LEU A 367 -14.05 -8.64 16.12
N PRO A 368 -13.07 -8.93 16.98
CA PRO A 368 -11.69 -9.06 16.53
C PRO A 368 -11.58 -10.06 15.38
N LEU A 369 -10.67 -9.79 14.42
CA LEU A 369 -10.52 -10.63 13.22
C LEU A 369 -10.38 -12.13 13.52
N THR A 370 -9.63 -12.49 14.55
CA THR A 370 -9.44 -13.90 14.96
C THR A 370 -10.76 -14.54 15.42
N GLU A 371 -11.54 -13.83 16.23
CA GLU A 371 -12.87 -14.33 16.66
C GLU A 371 -13.83 -14.47 15.49
N TYR A 372 -13.82 -13.51 14.57
CA TYR A 372 -14.62 -13.59 13.35
C TYR A 372 -14.25 -14.83 12.52
N LYS A 373 -12.95 -15.10 12.31
CA LYS A 373 -12.48 -16.31 11.62
C LYS A 373 -12.92 -17.60 12.32
N LEU A 374 -12.85 -17.63 13.65
CA LEU A 374 -13.33 -18.78 14.43
C LEU A 374 -14.83 -18.98 14.28
N LYS A 375 -15.64 -17.90 14.26
CA LYS A 375 -17.08 -17.99 13.97
C LYS A 375 -17.38 -18.49 12.55
N LEU A 376 -16.58 -18.10 11.56
CA LEU A 376 -16.69 -18.68 10.21
C LEU A 376 -16.35 -20.18 10.20
N ALA A 377 -15.35 -20.59 11.00
CA ALA A 377 -15.00 -22.00 11.16
C ALA A 377 -16.15 -22.83 11.81
N GLU A 378 -16.99 -22.21 12.62
CA GLU A 378 -18.17 -22.85 13.22
C GLU A 378 -19.29 -23.16 12.20
N HIS A 379 -19.26 -22.55 11.00
CA HIS A 379 -20.31 -22.74 10.01
C HIS A 379 -20.50 -24.22 9.66
N GLY A 380 -21.73 -24.70 9.78
CA GLY A 380 -22.08 -26.11 9.57
C GLY A 380 -21.71 -27.04 10.74
N LEU A 381 -21.32 -26.51 11.92
CA LEU A 381 -21.07 -27.29 13.11
C LEU A 381 -22.38 -27.93 13.57
N LYS A 382 -22.39 -29.27 13.69
CA LYS A 382 -23.46 -30.09 14.22
C LYS A 382 -22.94 -30.86 15.42
N ASP A 383 -23.84 -31.31 16.28
CA ASP A 383 -23.49 -32.11 17.47
C ASP A 383 -23.21 -33.58 17.11
N ASN A 384 -22.24 -33.80 16.24
CA ASN A 384 -21.70 -35.12 15.90
C ASN A 384 -20.18 -35.08 15.78
N ALA A 385 -19.54 -36.24 15.96
CA ALA A 385 -18.07 -36.35 16.02
C ALA A 385 -17.38 -35.85 14.74
N ASP A 386 -17.90 -36.19 13.57
CA ASP A 386 -17.31 -35.77 12.28
C ASP A 386 -17.34 -34.25 12.07
N SER A 387 -18.48 -33.62 12.39
CA SER A 387 -18.63 -32.17 12.30
C SER A 387 -17.72 -31.44 13.30
N LYS A 388 -17.61 -31.96 14.54
CA LYS A 388 -16.69 -31.42 15.56
C LYS A 388 -15.25 -31.54 15.14
N ALA A 389 -14.81 -32.65 14.56
CA ALA A 389 -13.46 -32.84 14.03
C ALA A 389 -13.16 -31.86 12.90
N LYS A 390 -14.08 -31.66 11.95
CA LYS A 390 -13.95 -30.67 10.87
C LYS A 390 -13.85 -29.23 11.39
N TYR A 391 -14.65 -28.89 12.40
CA TYR A 391 -14.56 -27.60 13.07
C TYR A 391 -13.19 -27.40 13.73
N VAL A 392 -12.74 -28.36 14.54
CA VAL A 392 -11.44 -28.30 15.22
C VAL A 392 -10.32 -28.10 14.20
N ASN A 393 -10.31 -28.87 13.12
CA ASN A 393 -9.30 -28.76 12.09
C ASN A 393 -9.24 -27.34 11.47
N ARG A 394 -10.42 -26.75 11.13
CA ARG A 394 -10.50 -25.37 10.60
C ARG A 394 -10.07 -24.34 11.64
N ALA A 395 -10.53 -24.47 12.88
CA ALA A 395 -10.20 -23.57 13.98
C ALA A 395 -8.70 -23.59 14.29
N LEU A 396 -8.08 -24.78 14.37
CA LEU A 396 -6.64 -24.90 14.60
C LEU A 396 -5.81 -24.32 13.44
N THR A 397 -6.31 -24.37 12.21
CA THR A 397 -5.64 -23.66 11.08
C THR A 397 -5.64 -22.15 11.29
N VAL A 398 -6.75 -21.56 11.77
CA VAL A 398 -6.80 -20.14 12.14
C VAL A 398 -5.82 -19.84 13.27
N LEU A 399 -5.77 -20.67 14.33
CA LEU A 399 -4.88 -20.44 15.46
C LEU A 399 -3.40 -20.61 15.11
N ALA A 400 -3.07 -21.53 14.21
CA ALA A 400 -1.69 -21.75 13.75
C ALA A 400 -1.10 -20.51 13.03
N SER A 401 -1.96 -19.68 12.41
CA SER A 401 -1.55 -18.44 11.74
C SER A 401 -1.35 -17.23 12.67
N LEU A 402 -1.59 -17.37 13.97
CA LEU A 402 -1.38 -16.30 14.95
C LEU A 402 0.10 -16.16 15.30
N ASP A 403 0.53 -14.93 15.60
CA ASP A 403 1.94 -14.63 15.84
C ASP A 403 2.43 -15.10 17.22
N THR A 404 1.59 -14.96 18.26
CA THR A 404 2.00 -15.23 19.65
C THR A 404 1.33 -16.46 20.25
N ASP A 405 2.09 -17.18 21.10
CA ASP A 405 1.55 -18.32 21.82
C ASP A 405 0.48 -17.92 22.85
N THR A 406 0.57 -16.69 23.38
CA THR A 406 -0.45 -16.13 24.28
C THR A 406 -1.80 -15.96 23.59
N GLU A 407 -1.82 -15.43 22.36
CA GLU A 407 -3.04 -15.37 21.54
C GLU A 407 -3.57 -16.78 21.27
N ARG A 408 -2.70 -17.71 20.84
CA ARG A 408 -3.06 -19.10 20.57
C ARG A 408 -3.74 -19.76 21.76
N GLU A 409 -3.15 -19.64 22.97
CA GLU A 409 -3.74 -20.20 24.18
C GLU A 409 -5.08 -19.56 24.57
N THR A 410 -5.19 -18.25 24.41
CA THR A 410 -6.43 -17.53 24.73
C THR A 410 -7.58 -18.01 23.86
N TYR A 411 -7.38 -18.09 22.55
CA TYR A 411 -8.41 -18.53 21.61
C TYR A 411 -8.62 -20.04 21.62
N LEU A 412 -7.63 -20.84 22.02
CA LEU A 412 -7.76 -22.30 22.14
C LEU A 412 -8.82 -22.70 23.18
N LYS A 413 -9.05 -21.87 24.21
CA LYS A 413 -10.13 -22.08 25.18
C LYS A 413 -11.52 -22.02 24.53
N ILE A 414 -11.71 -21.09 23.59
CA ILE A 414 -12.95 -20.97 22.82
C ILE A 414 -13.19 -22.24 21.99
N VAL A 415 -12.14 -22.75 21.33
CA VAL A 415 -12.23 -23.98 20.54
C VAL A 415 -12.55 -25.19 21.41
N LYS A 416 -11.95 -25.29 22.60
CA LYS A 416 -12.26 -26.32 23.61
C LYS A 416 -13.73 -26.29 23.98
N ASP A 417 -14.25 -25.15 24.39
CA ASP A 417 -15.61 -24.99 24.88
C ASP A 417 -16.67 -25.35 23.83
N LYS A 418 -16.36 -25.02 22.54
CA LYS A 418 -17.23 -25.32 21.41
C LYS A 418 -17.18 -26.79 20.95
N SER A 419 -16.00 -27.39 20.94
CA SER A 419 -15.79 -28.74 20.42
C SER A 419 -15.99 -29.83 21.47
N GLY A 420 -15.74 -29.51 22.75
CA GLY A 420 -15.68 -30.50 23.85
C GLY A 420 -14.37 -31.34 23.83
N VAL A 421 -13.41 -31.05 22.95
CA VAL A 421 -12.12 -31.76 22.88
C VAL A 421 -11.22 -31.28 24.02
N SER A 422 -10.42 -32.20 24.59
CA SER A 422 -9.51 -31.84 25.69
C SER A 422 -8.46 -30.82 25.25
N ILE A 423 -8.10 -29.92 26.15
CA ILE A 423 -7.13 -28.86 25.87
C ILE A 423 -5.74 -29.43 25.48
N ASP A 424 -5.35 -30.58 26.07
CA ASP A 424 -4.07 -31.22 25.79
C ASP A 424 -4.02 -31.80 24.36
N THR A 425 -5.12 -32.37 23.89
CA THR A 425 -5.25 -32.84 22.51
C THR A 425 -5.18 -31.65 21.54
N LEU A 426 -5.91 -30.57 21.83
CA LEU A 426 -5.90 -29.37 21.00
C LEU A 426 -4.51 -28.72 20.94
N LYS A 427 -3.78 -28.64 22.08
CA LYS A 427 -2.41 -28.12 22.12
C LYS A 427 -1.46 -28.95 21.25
N ARG A 428 -1.54 -30.29 21.34
CA ARG A 428 -0.69 -31.19 20.53
C ARG A 428 -0.97 -31.04 19.03
N GLU A 429 -2.24 -31.01 18.65
CA GLU A 429 -2.62 -30.84 17.24
C GLU A 429 -2.26 -29.44 16.72
N LEU A 430 -2.42 -28.38 17.53
CA LEU A 430 -2.00 -27.03 17.19
C LEU A 430 -0.48 -26.94 16.99
N PHE A 431 0.30 -27.57 17.88
CA PHE A 431 1.76 -27.63 17.74
C PHE A 431 2.18 -28.29 16.42
N ASN A 432 1.55 -29.42 16.06
CA ASN A 432 1.81 -30.10 14.80
C ASN A 432 1.46 -29.20 13.61
N LYS A 433 0.27 -28.56 13.62
CA LYS A 433 -0.13 -27.61 12.56
C LYS A 433 0.75 -26.38 12.47
N THR A 434 1.20 -25.83 13.59
CA THR A 434 2.13 -24.69 13.58
C THR A 434 3.46 -25.07 12.97
N ASN A 435 3.94 -26.29 13.20
CA ASN A 435 5.15 -26.82 12.57
C ASN A 435 4.92 -27.14 11.08
N GLU A 436 3.74 -27.63 10.71
CA GLU A 436 3.34 -27.81 9.30
C GLU A 436 3.26 -26.47 8.58
N VAL A 437 2.65 -25.45 9.17
CA VAL A 437 2.59 -24.09 8.61
C VAL A 437 4.00 -23.50 8.51
N LYS A 438 4.85 -23.65 9.52
CA LYS A 438 6.26 -23.23 9.45
C LYS A 438 7.08 -24.06 8.45
N SER A 439 6.69 -25.29 8.16
CA SER A 439 7.31 -26.13 7.13
C SER A 439 6.67 -25.92 5.75
N LEU A 440 5.43 -25.49 5.67
CA LEU A 440 4.71 -25.11 4.45
C LEU A 440 5.04 -23.70 3.98
N ASP A 441 5.51 -22.81 4.87
CA ASP A 441 6.25 -21.60 4.46
C ASP A 441 7.58 -21.95 3.75
N THR A 442 7.95 -23.23 3.73
CA THR A 442 9.02 -23.82 2.92
C THR A 442 8.51 -24.67 1.75
N PHE A 443 7.19 -24.85 1.56
CA PHE A 443 6.63 -25.63 0.46
C PHE A 443 5.42 -24.89 -0.15
N THR A 444 5.49 -24.66 -1.44
CA THR A 444 4.52 -24.00 -2.31
C THR A 444 3.07 -24.43 -2.09
N LEU A 445 2.18 -23.43 -1.97
CA LEU A 445 0.74 -23.59 -2.14
C LEU A 445 0.45 -23.91 -3.61
N ASP A 446 -0.15 -25.06 -3.89
CA ASP A 446 -0.83 -25.35 -5.15
C ASP A 446 -1.95 -24.31 -5.34
N ILE A 447 -1.73 -23.37 -6.24
CA ILE A 447 -2.72 -22.39 -6.69
C ILE A 447 -3.36 -22.97 -7.93
N ASP A 448 -4.67 -23.19 -7.83
CA ASP A 448 -5.54 -23.52 -8.96
C ASP A 448 -5.43 -22.42 -10.03
N GLU A 449 -4.94 -22.77 -11.21
CA GLU A 449 -4.66 -21.88 -12.34
C GLU A 449 -5.97 -21.37 -12.97
N THR A 450 -6.56 -20.28 -12.47
CA THR A 450 -7.44 -19.41 -13.28
C THR A 450 -7.60 -18.00 -12.68
N ALA A 451 -6.52 -17.29 -12.46
CA ALA A 451 -6.54 -15.83 -12.34
C ALA A 451 -5.25 -15.30 -12.95
N SER A 452 -5.37 -14.48 -13.96
CA SER A 452 -4.28 -13.78 -14.63
C SER A 452 -3.41 -13.05 -13.63
N VAL A 453 -2.22 -13.59 -13.37
CA VAL A 453 -1.17 -12.98 -12.56
C VAL A 453 -0.37 -12.10 -13.50
N ASP A 454 -0.24 -10.81 -13.14
CA ASP A 454 0.76 -9.93 -13.73
C ASP A 454 2.15 -10.53 -13.51
N GLU A 455 2.81 -10.87 -14.62
CA GLU A 455 4.16 -11.42 -14.67
C GLU A 455 5.18 -10.36 -14.26
N ASN A 456 5.50 -10.21 -12.95
CA ASN A 456 6.72 -9.50 -12.53
C ASN A 456 7.05 -9.61 -11.02
N TYR A 457 6.67 -10.68 -10.33
CA TYR A 457 7.27 -11.02 -9.03
C TYR A 457 7.93 -12.38 -9.12
N GLU A 458 9.26 -12.40 -9.28
CA GLU A 458 10.08 -13.60 -9.10
C GLU A 458 9.92 -14.12 -7.66
N ASP A 459 9.76 -15.43 -7.54
CA ASP A 459 9.68 -16.25 -6.34
C ASP A 459 10.99 -16.12 -5.51
N VAL A 460 11.10 -15.06 -4.69
CA VAL A 460 12.28 -14.84 -3.84
C VAL A 460 11.95 -15.15 -2.39
N ASP A 461 12.64 -16.12 -1.80
CA ASP A 461 12.52 -16.51 -0.39
C ASP A 461 12.57 -15.28 0.55
N PRO A 462 11.61 -15.10 1.47
CA PRO A 462 11.61 -14.01 2.45
C PRO A 462 12.92 -13.87 3.25
N LYS A 463 13.63 -14.95 3.48
CA LYS A 463 14.95 -14.97 4.15
C LYS A 463 16.03 -14.25 3.33
N TYR A 464 15.93 -14.28 2.00
CA TYR A 464 16.81 -13.52 1.13
C TYR A 464 16.74 -12.02 1.46
N TYR A 465 15.53 -11.46 1.57
CA TYR A 465 15.36 -10.04 1.90
C TYR A 465 15.95 -9.67 3.26
N LEU A 466 15.83 -10.55 4.24
CA LEU A 466 16.43 -10.33 5.56
C LEU A 466 17.95 -10.17 5.47
N TYR A 467 18.63 -11.12 4.83
CA TYR A 467 20.09 -11.09 4.71
C TYR A 467 20.58 -9.98 3.78
N ALA A 468 19.91 -9.76 2.66
CA ALA A 468 20.25 -8.69 1.72
C ALA A 468 20.13 -7.30 2.37
N ARG A 469 19.07 -7.03 3.13
CA ARG A 469 18.89 -5.77 3.88
C ARG A 469 19.99 -5.54 4.91
N GLN A 470 20.38 -6.57 5.66
CA GLN A 470 21.46 -6.48 6.64
C GLN A 470 22.81 -6.17 6.00
N VAL A 471 23.13 -6.81 4.88
CA VAL A 471 24.37 -6.56 4.13
C VAL A 471 24.35 -5.14 3.54
N LEU A 472 23.29 -4.75 2.85
CA LEU A 472 23.17 -3.42 2.24
C LEU A 472 23.16 -2.31 3.30
N GLY A 473 22.43 -2.49 4.41
CA GLY A 473 22.43 -1.55 5.52
C GLY A 473 23.83 -1.31 6.11
N ALA A 474 24.62 -2.38 6.27
CA ALA A 474 26.00 -2.25 6.72
C ALA A 474 26.89 -1.51 5.71
N LEU A 475 26.69 -1.77 4.41
CA LEU A 475 27.41 -1.06 3.33
C LEU A 475 27.06 0.43 3.28
N VAL A 476 25.80 0.78 3.45
CA VAL A 476 25.32 2.17 3.51
C VAL A 476 25.95 2.90 4.72
N CYS A 477 26.11 2.23 5.86
CA CYS A 477 26.78 2.77 7.05
C CYS A 477 28.33 2.79 6.99
N GLY A 478 28.89 2.62 5.80
CA GLY A 478 30.33 2.79 5.59
C GLY A 478 31.17 1.54 5.85
N LYS A 479 30.57 0.39 6.24
CA LYS A 479 31.34 -0.86 6.39
C LYS A 479 31.89 -1.32 5.03
N LEU A 480 33.12 -1.80 5.02
CA LEU A 480 33.79 -2.30 3.82
C LEU A 480 33.69 -3.83 3.77
N ILE A 481 33.46 -4.34 2.56
CA ILE A 481 33.67 -5.73 2.21
C ILE A 481 34.74 -5.74 1.15
N GLU A 482 35.95 -6.13 1.51
CA GLU A 482 37.10 -6.10 0.61
C GLU A 482 37.14 -7.34 -0.29
N GLY A 483 37.51 -7.14 -1.55
CA GLY A 483 37.94 -8.20 -2.46
C GLY A 483 36.84 -8.99 -3.15
N GLU A 484 35.55 -8.63 -3.03
CA GLU A 484 34.46 -9.39 -3.62
C GLU A 484 33.39 -8.51 -4.26
N GLU A 485 32.98 -8.90 -5.48
CA GLU A 485 31.85 -8.29 -6.17
C GLU A 485 30.55 -8.99 -5.71
N LEU A 486 29.61 -8.21 -5.14
CA LEU A 486 28.37 -8.75 -4.55
C LEU A 486 27.17 -8.67 -5.49
N THR A 487 27.28 -8.03 -6.66
CA THR A 487 26.18 -7.86 -7.63
C THR A 487 25.42 -9.18 -7.93
N PRO A 488 26.11 -10.34 -8.10
CA PRO A 488 25.43 -11.59 -8.41
C PRO A 488 24.49 -12.08 -7.29
N TYR A 489 24.76 -11.69 -6.05
CA TYR A 489 23.99 -12.17 -4.89
C TYR A 489 22.70 -11.39 -4.67
N PHE A 490 22.55 -10.21 -5.27
CA PHE A 490 21.34 -9.42 -5.19
C PHE A 490 20.40 -9.76 -6.36
N LYS A 491 19.25 -10.34 -6.07
CA LYS A 491 18.22 -10.70 -7.06
C LYS A 491 17.25 -9.54 -7.31
N ASP A 492 16.88 -8.83 -6.25
CA ASP A 492 15.97 -7.71 -6.31
C ASP A 492 16.59 -6.50 -7.03
N ALA A 493 15.82 -5.84 -7.90
CA ALA A 493 16.29 -4.71 -8.69
C ALA A 493 16.69 -3.51 -7.83
N THR A 494 15.96 -3.26 -6.74
CA THR A 494 16.24 -2.18 -5.78
C THR A 494 17.55 -2.46 -5.02
N HIS A 495 17.79 -3.71 -4.62
CA HIS A 495 19.04 -4.11 -3.96
C HIS A 495 20.24 -3.93 -4.87
N LYS A 496 20.13 -4.30 -6.16
CA LYS A 496 21.18 -4.06 -7.17
C LYS A 496 21.46 -2.59 -7.36
N ALA A 497 20.41 -1.80 -7.57
CA ALA A 497 20.53 -0.36 -7.77
C ALA A 497 21.19 0.34 -6.58
N LEU A 498 20.82 -0.02 -5.35
CA LEU A 498 21.44 0.52 -4.14
C LEU A 498 22.91 0.12 -4.03
N TYR A 499 23.23 -1.15 -4.29
CA TYR A 499 24.63 -1.63 -4.26
C TYR A 499 25.49 -0.89 -5.29
N GLU A 500 25.02 -0.75 -6.53
CA GLU A 500 25.69 0.00 -7.59
C GLU A 500 25.90 1.47 -7.23
N TYR A 501 24.88 2.10 -6.62
CA TYR A 501 24.98 3.46 -6.10
C TYR A 501 26.09 3.59 -5.05
N VAL A 502 26.12 2.69 -4.06
CA VAL A 502 27.15 2.67 -3.03
C VAL A 502 28.55 2.51 -3.63
N LEU A 503 28.71 1.59 -4.60
CA LEU A 503 29.99 1.38 -5.31
C LEU A 503 30.44 2.62 -6.08
N ALA A 504 29.50 3.25 -6.83
CA ALA A 504 29.80 4.45 -7.61
C ALA A 504 30.25 5.62 -6.73
N LYS A 505 29.60 5.83 -5.59
CA LYS A 505 29.99 6.87 -4.61
C LYS A 505 31.37 6.61 -4.01
N ARG A 506 31.67 5.36 -3.68
CA ARG A 506 33.00 4.97 -3.14
C ARG A 506 34.11 5.10 -4.17
N ALA A 507 33.88 4.69 -5.42
CA ALA A 507 34.87 4.81 -6.51
C ALA A 507 35.24 6.28 -6.80
N GLY A 508 34.28 7.21 -6.59
CA GLY A 508 34.52 8.65 -6.71
C GLY A 508 35.14 9.30 -5.48
N ASN A 509 35.56 8.55 -4.45
CA ASN A 509 35.99 9.07 -3.15
C ASN A 509 34.99 10.07 -2.52
N ALA A 510 33.71 9.97 -2.87
CA ALA A 510 32.67 10.82 -2.32
C ALA A 510 32.21 10.29 -0.97
N VAL A 511 32.26 11.15 0.06
CA VAL A 511 31.57 10.85 1.32
C VAL A 511 30.07 10.95 1.04
N PHE A 512 29.33 9.90 1.33
CA PHE A 512 27.87 9.90 1.25
C PHE A 512 27.28 9.45 2.59
N SER A 513 26.07 9.89 2.87
CA SER A 513 25.33 9.60 4.09
C SER A 513 24.07 8.79 3.80
N VAL A 514 23.42 8.26 4.83
CA VAL A 514 22.09 7.66 4.75
C VAL A 514 21.06 8.62 4.15
N SER A 515 21.19 9.92 4.45
CA SER A 515 20.40 11.00 3.86
C SER A 515 20.52 11.08 2.33
N ASP A 516 21.71 10.84 1.79
CA ASP A 516 21.92 10.85 0.33
C ASP A 516 21.26 9.64 -0.34
N VAL A 517 21.25 8.50 0.32
CA VAL A 517 20.50 7.31 -0.13
C VAL A 517 19.00 7.57 -0.14
N CYS A 518 18.45 8.19 0.91
CA CYS A 518 17.04 8.58 0.94
C CYS A 518 16.66 9.53 -0.19
N SER A 519 17.56 10.46 -0.53
CA SER A 519 17.33 11.43 -1.61
C SER A 519 17.39 10.80 -3.00
N GLU A 520 18.26 9.80 -3.20
CA GLU A 520 18.42 9.09 -4.49
C GLU A 520 17.27 8.12 -4.76
N PHE A 521 16.71 7.50 -3.71
CA PHE A 521 15.63 6.52 -3.81
C PHE A 521 14.38 6.98 -3.04
N PRO A 522 13.74 8.09 -3.43
CA PRO A 522 12.56 8.60 -2.75
C PRO A 522 11.39 7.62 -2.89
N ASP A 523 10.57 7.52 -1.85
CA ASP A 523 9.36 6.68 -1.80
C ASP A 523 9.58 5.17 -2.01
N ASN A 524 10.79 4.67 -1.81
CA ASN A 524 11.11 3.26 -1.96
C ASN A 524 11.05 2.55 -0.59
N ASP A 525 10.00 1.75 -0.39
CA ASP A 525 9.76 0.99 0.84
C ASP A 525 10.89 0.03 1.20
N GLU A 526 11.54 -0.57 0.19
CA GLU A 526 12.62 -1.53 0.42
C GLU A 526 13.88 -0.81 0.90
N ILE A 527 14.19 0.35 0.34
CA ILE A 527 15.28 1.22 0.81
C ILE A 527 15.03 1.66 2.25
N THR A 528 13.79 2.03 2.59
CA THR A 528 13.41 2.40 3.95
C THR A 528 13.68 1.25 4.94
N LYS A 529 13.36 0.01 4.57
CA LYS A 529 13.65 -1.18 5.39
C LYS A 529 15.15 -1.44 5.54
N ILE A 530 15.94 -1.24 4.48
CA ILE A 530 17.41 -1.37 4.53
C ILE A 530 18.00 -0.32 5.49
N ILE A 531 17.53 0.91 5.41
CA ILE A 531 17.97 2.00 6.29
C ILE A 531 17.58 1.73 7.74
N SER A 532 16.38 1.22 8.02
CA SER A 532 15.97 0.89 9.39
C SER A 532 16.88 -0.13 10.06
N VAL A 533 17.39 -1.09 9.28
CA VAL A 533 18.36 -2.09 9.75
C VAL A 533 19.74 -1.47 10.01
N SER A 534 20.13 -0.44 9.24
CA SER A 534 21.40 0.24 9.40
C SER A 534 21.54 1.01 10.73
N VAL A 535 20.41 1.36 11.33
CA VAL A 535 20.32 2.14 12.58
C VAL A 535 20.46 1.28 13.84
N ASP A 536 20.20 -0.02 13.73
CA ASP A 536 20.25 -0.92 14.88
C ASP A 536 21.72 -1.19 15.27
N GLU A 537 22.13 -0.77 16.48
CA GLU A 537 23.53 -0.85 16.98
C GLU A 537 24.09 -2.28 17.09
N LYS A 538 23.27 -3.29 16.82
CA LYS A 538 23.66 -4.72 16.90
C LYS A 538 24.47 -5.24 15.70
N ASN A 539 24.72 -4.44 14.68
CA ASN A 539 25.43 -4.86 13.47
C ASN A 539 26.98 -4.80 13.63
N GLY A 540 27.54 -5.68 14.43
CA GLY A 540 28.98 -5.93 14.48
C GLY A 540 29.54 -6.56 13.19
N GLU A 541 30.88 -6.64 13.04
CA GLU A 541 31.56 -7.29 11.90
C GLU A 541 31.20 -8.77 11.77
N GLU A 542 31.03 -9.47 12.90
CA GLU A 542 30.60 -10.87 12.94
C GLU A 542 29.19 -11.05 12.34
N THR A 543 28.28 -10.13 12.61
CA THR A 543 26.91 -10.15 12.07
C THR A 543 26.92 -9.92 10.55
N LEU A 544 27.77 -9.00 10.05
CA LEU A 544 27.91 -8.75 8.61
C LEU A 544 28.46 -9.98 7.88
N SER A 545 29.52 -10.61 8.40
CA SER A 545 30.12 -11.82 7.84
C SER A 545 29.11 -12.97 7.81
N PHE A 546 28.34 -13.16 8.87
CA PHE A 546 27.28 -14.16 8.94
C PHE A 546 26.20 -13.94 7.88
N ASN A 547 25.66 -12.71 7.78
CA ASN A 547 24.59 -12.38 6.82
C ASN A 547 25.09 -12.48 5.38
N LEU A 548 26.32 -12.09 5.10
CA LEU A 548 26.94 -12.26 3.79
C LEU A 548 27.08 -13.74 3.41
N SER A 549 27.53 -14.57 4.35
CA SER A 549 27.62 -16.03 4.15
C SER A 549 26.24 -16.63 3.83
N LYS A 550 25.19 -16.20 4.54
CA LYS A 550 23.83 -16.65 4.30
C LYS A 550 23.25 -16.17 2.97
N LEU A 551 23.53 -14.94 2.57
CA LEU A 551 23.14 -14.40 1.26
C LEU A 551 23.76 -15.21 0.12
N LYS A 552 25.05 -15.57 0.24
CA LYS A 552 25.75 -16.43 -0.71
C LYS A 552 25.15 -17.85 -0.75
N GLU A 553 24.82 -18.42 0.39
CA GLU A 553 24.20 -19.74 0.49
C GLU A 553 22.85 -19.75 -0.26
N HIS A 554 22.01 -18.72 -0.06
CA HIS A 554 20.76 -18.56 -0.78
C HIS A 554 20.94 -18.44 -2.29
N TYR A 555 21.94 -17.69 -2.74
CA TYR A 555 22.26 -17.58 -4.16
C TYR A 555 22.64 -18.95 -4.75
N LEU A 556 23.53 -19.68 -4.09
CA LEU A 556 23.99 -21.00 -4.55
C LEU A 556 22.86 -22.03 -4.62
N VAL A 557 21.93 -22.02 -3.66
CA VAL A 557 20.76 -22.91 -3.66
C VAL A 557 19.87 -22.60 -4.86
N ALA A 558 19.53 -21.33 -5.08
CA ALA A 558 18.67 -20.93 -6.18
C ALA A 558 19.30 -21.18 -7.56
N GLU A 559 20.62 -20.93 -7.73
CA GLU A 559 21.31 -21.21 -8.98
C GLU A 559 21.37 -22.72 -9.27
N LYS A 560 21.53 -23.53 -8.22
CA LYS A 560 21.46 -24.98 -8.33
C LYS A 560 20.06 -25.44 -8.80
N ASP A 561 18.99 -24.92 -8.20
CA ASP A 561 17.63 -25.29 -8.54
C ASP A 561 17.26 -24.85 -9.97
N ALA A 562 17.69 -23.67 -10.38
CA ALA A 562 17.55 -23.19 -11.75
C ALA A 562 18.27 -24.10 -12.76
N LEU A 563 19.53 -24.48 -12.48
CA LEU A 563 20.28 -25.41 -13.32
C LEU A 563 19.64 -26.81 -13.38
N VAL A 564 19.10 -27.31 -12.28
CA VAL A 564 18.37 -28.59 -12.28
C VAL A 564 17.14 -28.54 -13.16
N LYS A 565 16.35 -27.44 -13.12
CA LYS A 565 15.20 -27.23 -14.00
C LYS A 565 15.65 -27.13 -15.46
N GLU A 566 16.71 -26.36 -15.76
CA GLU A 566 17.25 -26.21 -17.12
C GLU A 566 17.76 -27.54 -17.67
N ILE A 567 18.48 -28.33 -16.89
CA ILE A 567 18.93 -29.68 -17.27
C ILE A 567 17.74 -30.60 -17.53
N GLY A 568 16.66 -30.48 -16.78
CA GLY A 568 15.44 -31.26 -16.97
C GLY A 568 14.72 -30.93 -18.28
N ALA A 569 14.72 -29.68 -18.69
CA ALA A 569 14.07 -29.19 -19.90
C ALA A 569 14.94 -29.31 -21.17
N GLU A 570 16.28 -29.45 -21.02
CA GLU A 570 17.22 -29.48 -22.15
C GLU A 570 17.18 -30.82 -22.89
N THR A 571 17.01 -30.75 -24.20
CA THR A 571 16.93 -31.92 -25.11
C THR A 571 18.23 -32.15 -25.87
N ASP A 572 19.11 -31.15 -25.98
CA ASP A 572 20.43 -31.27 -26.64
C ASP A 572 21.44 -31.95 -25.69
N PRO A 573 22.02 -33.11 -26.08
CA PRO A 573 22.95 -33.86 -25.24
C PRO A 573 24.24 -33.11 -24.88
N ASP A 574 24.76 -32.30 -25.80
CA ASP A 574 26.00 -31.55 -25.60
C ASP A 574 25.78 -30.36 -24.65
N ARG A 575 24.71 -29.63 -24.83
CA ARG A 575 24.31 -28.54 -23.94
C ARG A 575 23.95 -29.06 -22.54
N LYS A 576 23.25 -30.18 -22.46
CA LYS A 576 22.94 -30.88 -21.19
C LYS A 576 24.21 -31.29 -20.42
N LYS A 577 25.25 -31.73 -21.12
CA LYS A 577 26.54 -32.08 -20.52
C LYS A 577 27.27 -30.86 -19.96
N ILE A 578 27.18 -29.70 -20.66
CA ILE A 578 27.74 -28.43 -20.18
C ILE A 578 27.06 -27.99 -18.89
N LEU A 579 25.73 -28.02 -18.88
CA LEU A 579 24.93 -27.64 -17.70
C LEU A 579 25.21 -28.58 -16.50
N MET A 580 25.32 -29.90 -16.75
CA MET A 580 25.69 -30.84 -15.70
C MET A 580 27.10 -30.59 -15.11
N ASN A 581 28.07 -30.21 -15.95
CA ASN A 581 29.39 -29.84 -15.48
C ASN A 581 29.38 -28.55 -14.64
N ARG A 582 28.58 -27.57 -15.03
CA ARG A 582 28.37 -26.34 -14.25
C ARG A 582 27.72 -26.64 -12.89
N LEU A 583 26.72 -27.53 -12.85
CA LEU A 583 26.12 -28.00 -11.60
C LEU A 583 27.12 -28.71 -10.68
N LYS A 584 28.00 -29.57 -11.24
CA LYS A 584 29.04 -30.23 -10.46
C LYS A 584 30.06 -29.27 -9.87
N SER A 585 30.48 -28.23 -10.61
CA SER A 585 31.38 -27.19 -10.10
C SER A 585 30.74 -26.36 -8.98
N LEU A 586 29.46 -26.00 -9.09
CA LEU A 586 28.70 -25.33 -8.04
C LEU A 586 28.55 -26.15 -6.75
N VAL A 587 28.41 -27.47 -6.86
CA VAL A 587 28.34 -28.38 -5.69
C VAL A 587 29.72 -28.57 -5.05
N ALA A 588 30.80 -28.51 -5.83
CA ALA A 588 32.16 -28.63 -5.33
C ALA A 588 32.66 -27.38 -4.55
N CYS A 589 32.12 -26.20 -4.82
CA CYS A 589 32.39 -24.97 -4.06
C CYS A 589 31.84 -24.95 -2.61
N LYS A 590 31.15 -25.99 -2.17
CA LYS A 590 30.67 -26.19 -0.78
C LYS A 590 31.71 -26.84 0.17
N ARG A 591 32.92 -27.08 -0.30
CA ARG A 591 34.05 -27.53 0.52
C ARG A 591 35.13 -26.44 0.56
#